data_c3b36b789d402b6a12890ac475a25c3f
#
_entry.id   c3b36b789d402b6a12890ac475a25c3f
#
_cell.length_a   1.000
_cell.length_b   1.000
_cell.length_c   1.000
_cell.angle_alpha   90.00
_cell.angle_beta   90.00
_cell.angle_gamma   90.00
#
_symmetry.space_group_name_H-M   'P 1'
#
loop_
_entity.id
_entity.type
_entity.pdbx_description
1 polymer ?
#
loop_
_entity_poly.entity_id
_entity_poly.type
_entity_poly.pdbx_seq_one_letter_code
_entity_poly.pdbx_strand_id
1 'polypeptide(L)'
;MRICREQSESHLNPRSIFPKKPTIHVEPEELVCNCAARCKLKIMKTKKREVRTMHIGAFDVHETIKICPDEQCQRIYRYTGLDHFLSPGTNFGYDVMDYVGRAVWRKSQTAAQIQEELKRYNNLKISESEITYLAKKFVHYVAEAQKDKLLEIRHFLHRGGGYFLYFDAMHPGDGAAHIMCAVAEEISEKVNIVLGSTKLPTESTESVALFFRELKEKYGNPLAGICDMLASNLAAFKEVFPDVLLLICHFHFLRAAGKDFLEYETISLQHILKQYDVNQRLKGLLRNCKEKIEANPTLSHYLEFDEAGYRSSFQKFPGVVKTYCKIQWILAYEQELNGYGFPFDRSEFVYLQRMKKTYESLKEYSFNIEELSELKFFLASILEDPDLKQHLKAIEKKIEDFDHLRFIMKIAPTYGGKGLNDDGEECDMTLMEGLLKSFIDSDIIKNNPDKAYKKLRNQFSKYWKMLFAKPVEAYLPNGDIMQMYPQRTTNLMERLFREFQRCEYRRTGMGTLGRTARAMVAETPMMKNLDCPEFMNIILNGQPTLAARFAQLDIKSVQEEMAKAENKEKFPKGLKKIINDSDFHKVFMRVAKLIKKAA
;
A
#
# COMPACT_ATOMS: atom_id res chain seq x y z
N MET A 1 -6.54 -23.85 4.69
CA MET A 1 -6.46 -25.27 5.09
C MET A 1 -5.96 -26.24 4.00
N ARG A 2 -6.06 -25.94 2.71
CA ARG A 2 -5.47 -26.77 1.63
C ARG A 2 -3.94 -26.68 1.51
N ILE A 3 -3.35 -25.55 1.86
CA ILE A 3 -1.88 -25.34 1.80
C ILE A 3 -1.11 -26.24 2.79
N CYS A 4 -1.73 -26.67 3.88
CA CYS A 4 -1.07 -27.58 4.83
C CYS A 4 -1.00 -29.05 4.38
N ARG A 5 -1.81 -29.48 3.40
CA ARG A 5 -1.79 -30.87 2.93
C ARG A 5 -0.71 -31.13 1.87
N GLU A 6 -0.49 -30.19 0.95
CA GLU A 6 0.59 -30.32 -0.04
C GLU A 6 2.00 -30.21 0.57
N GLN A 7 2.12 -29.56 1.73
CA GLN A 7 3.37 -29.50 2.48
C GLN A 7 3.68 -30.78 3.27
N SER A 8 2.68 -31.61 3.58
CA SER A 8 2.91 -32.81 4.41
C SER A 8 3.50 -33.99 3.64
N GLU A 9 3.37 -34.04 2.32
CA GLU A 9 3.92 -35.13 1.50
C GLU A 9 5.36 -34.89 1.02
N SER A 10 5.88 -33.66 1.11
CA SER A 10 7.24 -33.32 0.65
C SER A 10 8.29 -33.23 1.77
N HIS A 11 7.97 -33.58 3.00
CA HIS A 11 8.85 -33.34 4.15
C HIS A 11 9.74 -34.51 4.57
N LEU A 12 10.23 -35.27 3.61
CA LEU A 12 11.40 -36.08 3.89
C LEU A 12 12.62 -35.17 4.03
N ASN A 13 13.12 -35.01 5.26
CA ASN A 13 14.34 -34.24 5.47
C ASN A 13 15.44 -34.82 4.58
N PRO A 14 16.13 -34.02 3.73
CA PRO A 14 17.18 -34.51 2.83
C PRO A 14 18.25 -35.37 3.50
N ARG A 15 18.52 -35.19 4.82
CA ARG A 15 19.44 -36.05 5.57
C ARG A 15 18.96 -37.49 5.75
N SER A 16 17.65 -37.73 5.77
CA SER A 16 17.12 -39.10 5.84
C SER A 16 17.26 -39.85 4.52
N ILE A 17 17.26 -39.08 3.39
CA ILE A 17 17.45 -39.64 2.05
C ILE A 17 18.94 -39.74 1.70
N PHE A 18 19.69 -38.66 2.02
CA PHE A 18 21.13 -38.56 1.73
C PHE A 18 21.94 -38.44 3.03
N PRO A 19 22.24 -39.57 3.72
CA PRO A 19 22.97 -39.53 4.99
C PRO A 19 24.41 -39.02 4.83
N LYS A 20 24.99 -39.17 3.63
CA LYS A 20 26.26 -38.56 3.24
C LYS A 20 25.99 -37.50 2.17
N LYS A 21 26.71 -36.37 2.22
CA LYS A 21 26.62 -35.31 1.24
C LYS A 21 26.91 -35.86 -0.15
N PRO A 22 25.98 -35.78 -1.12
CA PRO A 22 26.22 -36.28 -2.47
C PRO A 22 27.30 -35.46 -3.20
N THR A 23 28.01 -36.11 -4.10
CA THR A 23 28.96 -35.47 -5.03
C THR A 23 28.57 -35.85 -6.44
N ILE A 24 28.40 -34.85 -7.30
CA ILE A 24 28.01 -35.03 -8.69
C ILE A 24 29.15 -34.49 -9.58
N HIS A 25 29.57 -35.31 -10.55
CA HIS A 25 30.55 -34.92 -11.57
C HIS A 25 29.81 -34.62 -12.87
N VAL A 26 30.04 -33.42 -13.43
CA VAL A 26 29.42 -32.99 -14.68
C VAL A 26 30.47 -32.46 -15.64
N GLU A 27 30.29 -32.72 -16.91
CA GLU A 27 31.16 -32.26 -17.99
C GLU A 27 30.35 -31.94 -19.25
N PRO A 28 30.86 -31.08 -20.16
CA PRO A 28 30.20 -30.80 -21.44
C PRO A 28 29.97 -32.08 -22.22
N GLU A 29 28.83 -32.20 -22.88
CA GLU A 29 28.48 -33.32 -23.75
C GLU A 29 29.31 -33.34 -25.02
N GLU A 30 29.78 -32.17 -25.43
CA GLU A 30 30.62 -32.03 -26.63
C GLU A 30 32.02 -32.62 -26.37
N LEU A 31 32.44 -33.47 -27.28
CA LEU A 31 33.80 -34.04 -27.29
C LEU A 31 34.74 -33.25 -28.23
N VAL A 32 34.18 -32.58 -29.23
CA VAL A 32 34.91 -31.81 -30.25
C VAL A 32 34.35 -30.40 -30.37
N CYS A 33 35.20 -29.44 -30.74
CA CYS A 33 34.81 -28.05 -30.97
C CYS A 33 34.03 -27.90 -32.29
N ASN A 34 33.04 -26.99 -32.29
CA ASN A 34 32.27 -26.61 -33.48
C ASN A 34 33.00 -25.59 -34.38
N CYS A 35 34.32 -25.38 -34.20
CA CYS A 35 35.15 -24.56 -35.10
C CYS A 35 35.49 -25.32 -36.40
N ALA A 36 36.02 -24.63 -37.38
CA ALA A 36 36.42 -25.22 -38.68
C ALA A 36 37.41 -26.40 -38.52
N ALA A 37 38.30 -26.30 -37.52
CA ALA A 37 39.34 -27.31 -37.26
C ALA A 37 38.79 -28.55 -36.50
N ARG A 38 37.55 -28.54 -35.99
CA ARG A 38 36.91 -29.62 -35.23
C ARG A 38 37.83 -30.30 -34.20
N CYS A 39 38.61 -29.48 -33.48
CA CYS A 39 39.57 -29.97 -32.50
C CYS A 39 38.92 -30.72 -31.36
N LYS A 40 39.54 -31.81 -30.87
CA LYS A 40 39.16 -32.47 -29.65
C LYS A 40 39.36 -31.51 -28.46
N LEU A 41 38.34 -31.34 -27.65
CA LEU A 41 38.36 -30.44 -26.49
C LEU A 41 39.34 -30.91 -25.42
N LYS A 42 40.06 -29.98 -24.81
CA LYS A 42 40.95 -30.23 -23.68
C LYS A 42 40.33 -29.73 -22.39
N ILE A 43 40.61 -30.40 -21.27
CA ILE A 43 40.20 -29.94 -19.94
C ILE A 43 40.98 -28.65 -19.65
N MET A 44 40.22 -27.57 -19.38
CA MET A 44 40.76 -26.28 -18.95
C MET A 44 40.95 -26.28 -17.44
N LYS A 45 39.88 -26.64 -16.71
CA LYS A 45 39.84 -26.70 -15.24
C LYS A 45 38.65 -27.49 -14.75
N THR A 46 38.74 -27.99 -13.51
CA THR A 46 37.59 -28.48 -12.76
C THR A 46 37.22 -27.49 -11.65
N LYS A 47 35.97 -27.01 -11.68
CA LYS A 47 35.42 -26.12 -10.68
C LYS A 47 34.61 -26.94 -9.68
N LYS A 48 34.90 -26.78 -8.38
CA LYS A 48 34.13 -27.39 -7.29
C LYS A 48 33.26 -26.34 -6.66
N ARG A 49 31.98 -26.64 -6.45
CA ARG A 49 31.05 -25.76 -5.73
C ARG A 49 30.02 -26.57 -4.95
N GLU A 50 29.61 -26.06 -3.81
CA GLU A 50 28.47 -26.61 -3.07
C GLU A 50 27.19 -26.01 -3.63
N VAL A 51 26.23 -26.86 -4.01
CA VAL A 51 24.91 -26.50 -4.50
C VAL A 51 23.88 -26.85 -3.43
N ARG A 52 22.84 -26.05 -3.31
CA ARG A 52 21.78 -26.21 -2.30
C ARG A 52 20.42 -26.12 -2.97
N THR A 53 19.60 -27.16 -2.81
CA THR A 53 18.23 -27.26 -3.31
C THR A 53 17.30 -27.75 -2.20
N MET A 54 16.01 -27.50 -2.33
CA MET A 54 15.02 -27.90 -1.32
C MET A 54 14.92 -29.42 -1.17
N HIS A 55 15.02 -30.14 -2.30
CA HIS A 55 14.78 -31.59 -2.35
C HIS A 55 16.01 -32.42 -2.01
N ILE A 56 17.20 -32.00 -2.43
CA ILE A 56 18.43 -32.76 -2.22
C ILE A 56 19.19 -32.25 -0.97
N GLY A 57 18.93 -31.01 -0.57
CA GLY A 57 19.75 -30.32 0.41
C GLY A 57 21.05 -29.80 -0.19
N ALA A 58 22.15 -29.86 0.57
CA ALA A 58 23.47 -29.44 0.11
C ALA A 58 24.22 -30.62 -0.55
N PHE A 59 24.77 -30.43 -1.73
CA PHE A 59 25.60 -31.39 -2.46
C PHE A 59 26.77 -30.72 -3.17
N ASP A 60 27.83 -31.48 -3.44
CA ASP A 60 29.02 -30.97 -4.13
C ASP A 60 28.91 -31.26 -5.63
N VAL A 61 29.18 -30.24 -6.44
CA VAL A 61 29.26 -30.35 -7.89
C VAL A 61 30.70 -30.12 -8.34
N HIS A 62 31.26 -31.09 -9.04
CA HIS A 62 32.56 -31.02 -9.72
C HIS A 62 32.29 -30.81 -11.21
N GLU A 63 32.38 -29.57 -11.69
CA GLU A 63 32.16 -29.19 -13.07
C GLU A 63 33.46 -29.14 -13.85
N THR A 64 33.60 -30.02 -14.82
CA THR A 64 34.76 -30.00 -15.75
C THR A 64 34.46 -29.02 -16.87
N ILE A 65 35.32 -28.00 -17.02
CA ILE A 65 35.25 -27.01 -18.08
C ILE A 65 36.31 -27.36 -19.14
N LYS A 66 35.86 -27.45 -20.39
CA LYS A 66 36.72 -27.80 -21.52
C LYS A 66 36.94 -26.57 -22.42
N ILE A 67 38.05 -26.53 -23.13
CA ILE A 67 38.43 -25.46 -24.06
C ILE A 67 38.89 -26.05 -25.39
N CYS A 68 38.61 -25.36 -26.48
CA CYS A 68 39.21 -25.64 -27.78
C CYS A 68 40.69 -25.31 -27.75
N PRO A 69 41.57 -26.23 -28.12
CA PRO A 69 43.02 -26.01 -28.09
C PRO A 69 43.52 -25.13 -29.24
N ASP A 70 42.70 -24.82 -30.23
CA ASP A 70 43.04 -23.93 -31.35
C ASP A 70 43.18 -22.49 -30.84
N GLU A 71 44.36 -21.90 -31.06
CA GLU A 71 44.71 -20.55 -30.61
C GLU A 71 43.81 -19.47 -31.18
N GLN A 72 43.24 -19.67 -32.36
CA GLN A 72 42.32 -18.73 -32.99
C GLN A 72 40.86 -18.88 -32.48
N CYS A 73 40.52 -20.05 -31.93
CA CYS A 73 39.16 -20.35 -31.47
C CYS A 73 39.00 -20.13 -29.98
N GLN A 74 39.78 -20.81 -29.15
CA GLN A 74 39.77 -20.79 -27.68
C GLN A 74 38.37 -20.84 -27.04
N ARG A 75 37.34 -21.41 -27.72
CA ARG A 75 35.97 -21.51 -27.25
C ARG A 75 35.90 -22.41 -26.03
N ILE A 76 35.23 -21.89 -24.98
CA ILE A 76 35.03 -22.60 -23.71
C ILE A 76 33.69 -23.34 -23.75
N TYR A 77 33.70 -24.59 -23.28
CA TYR A 77 32.57 -25.48 -23.17
C TYR A 77 32.35 -25.83 -21.70
N ARG A 78 31.10 -25.75 -21.26
CA ARG A 78 30.68 -26.09 -19.92
C ARG A 78 29.39 -26.91 -19.95
N TYR A 79 29.10 -27.66 -18.89
CA TYR A 79 27.85 -28.36 -18.76
C TYR A 79 26.71 -27.37 -18.54
N THR A 80 25.71 -27.40 -19.40
CA THR A 80 24.54 -26.48 -19.35
C THR A 80 23.37 -27.03 -18.55
N GLY A 81 23.33 -28.33 -18.25
CA GLY A 81 22.23 -28.96 -17.49
C GLY A 81 22.05 -28.39 -16.08
N LEU A 82 23.10 -27.79 -15.49
CA LEU A 82 22.94 -27.10 -14.20
C LEU A 82 22.12 -25.82 -14.30
N ASP A 83 22.03 -25.20 -15.44
CA ASP A 83 21.27 -23.96 -15.65
C ASP A 83 19.76 -24.19 -15.50
N HIS A 84 19.29 -25.45 -15.60
CA HIS A 84 17.91 -25.86 -15.30
C HIS A 84 17.58 -25.92 -13.80
N PHE A 85 18.59 -25.91 -12.93
CA PHE A 85 18.41 -26.00 -11.48
C PHE A 85 18.87 -24.75 -10.75
N LEU A 86 19.84 -24.04 -11.32
CA LEU A 86 20.57 -22.98 -10.65
C LEU A 86 20.51 -21.69 -11.43
N SER A 87 20.13 -20.63 -10.76
CA SER A 87 20.28 -19.29 -11.30
C SER A 87 21.76 -18.87 -11.30
N PRO A 88 22.26 -18.23 -12.35
CA PRO A 88 23.63 -17.70 -12.41
C PRO A 88 23.95 -16.79 -11.22
N GLY A 89 25.19 -16.91 -10.73
CA GLY A 89 25.69 -16.09 -9.61
C GLY A 89 25.23 -16.52 -8.22
N THR A 90 24.53 -17.67 -8.10
CA THR A 90 24.19 -18.26 -6.80
C THR A 90 24.46 -19.75 -6.77
N ASN A 91 24.63 -20.31 -5.57
CA ASN A 91 24.72 -21.74 -5.31
C ASN A 91 23.39 -22.34 -4.85
N PHE A 92 22.32 -21.57 -4.85
CA PHE A 92 20.98 -22.00 -4.45
C PHE A 92 20.11 -22.28 -5.67
N GLY A 93 19.32 -23.35 -5.60
CA GLY A 93 18.38 -23.75 -6.63
C GLY A 93 17.26 -22.74 -6.82
N TYR A 94 16.60 -22.80 -7.99
CA TYR A 94 15.38 -22.02 -8.23
C TYR A 94 14.26 -22.33 -7.24
N ASP A 95 14.21 -23.57 -6.74
CA ASP A 95 13.27 -24.00 -5.70
C ASP A 95 13.50 -23.28 -4.37
N VAL A 96 14.76 -23.08 -3.97
CA VAL A 96 15.11 -22.28 -2.79
C VAL A 96 14.77 -20.80 -3.01
N MET A 97 15.01 -20.27 -4.21
CA MET A 97 14.67 -18.89 -4.56
C MET A 97 13.16 -18.66 -4.54
N ASP A 98 12.34 -19.57 -5.09
CA ASP A 98 10.88 -19.50 -5.03
C ASP A 98 10.38 -19.54 -3.58
N TYR A 99 10.88 -20.47 -2.77
CA TYR A 99 10.53 -20.54 -1.37
C TYR A 99 10.85 -19.23 -0.61
N VAL A 100 12.08 -18.73 -0.74
CA VAL A 100 12.54 -17.50 -0.08
C VAL A 100 11.70 -16.30 -0.55
N GLY A 101 11.46 -16.17 -1.85
CA GLY A 101 10.69 -15.09 -2.42
C GLY A 101 9.25 -15.04 -1.87
N ARG A 102 8.56 -16.18 -1.86
CA ARG A 102 7.21 -16.30 -1.29
C ARG A 102 7.20 -16.08 0.22
N ALA A 103 8.19 -16.61 0.95
CA ALA A 103 8.32 -16.42 2.39
C ALA A 103 8.45 -14.95 2.77
N VAL A 104 9.31 -14.21 2.05
CA VAL A 104 9.52 -12.77 2.28
C VAL A 104 8.29 -11.95 1.86
N TRP A 105 7.85 -12.09 0.60
CA TRP A 105 6.90 -11.14 0.00
C TRP A 105 5.43 -11.49 0.21
N ARG A 106 5.12 -12.79 0.44
CA ARG A 106 3.72 -13.22 0.64
C ARG A 106 3.40 -13.65 2.08
N LYS A 107 4.38 -14.25 2.77
CA LYS A 107 4.18 -14.71 4.15
C LYS A 107 4.70 -13.73 5.21
N SER A 108 5.39 -12.66 4.80
CA SER A 108 5.97 -11.65 5.72
C SER A 108 6.97 -12.22 6.72
N GLN A 109 7.68 -13.28 6.35
CA GLN A 109 8.66 -13.94 7.22
C GLN A 109 9.96 -13.12 7.30
N THR A 110 10.55 -13.10 8.49
CA THR A 110 11.88 -12.51 8.71
C THR A 110 12.98 -13.44 8.18
N ALA A 111 14.16 -12.89 7.89
CA ALA A 111 15.30 -13.70 7.46
C ALA A 111 15.66 -14.80 8.49
N ALA A 112 15.59 -14.49 9.78
CA ALA A 112 15.83 -15.48 10.85
C ALA A 112 14.84 -16.65 10.84
N GLN A 113 13.53 -16.36 10.64
CA GLN A 113 12.51 -17.41 10.51
C GLN A 113 12.77 -18.31 9.30
N ILE A 114 13.11 -17.71 8.16
CA ILE A 114 13.43 -18.45 6.93
C ILE A 114 14.67 -19.32 7.12
N GLN A 115 15.72 -18.79 7.77
CA GLN A 115 16.92 -19.56 8.09
C GLN A 115 16.62 -20.79 8.95
N GLU A 116 15.81 -20.58 10.00
CA GLU A 116 15.45 -21.66 10.92
C GLU A 116 14.61 -22.73 10.21
N GLU A 117 13.62 -22.35 9.42
CA GLU A 117 12.80 -23.28 8.65
C GLU A 117 13.62 -24.08 7.64
N LEU A 118 14.46 -23.41 6.82
CA LEU A 118 15.32 -24.09 5.85
C LEU A 118 16.34 -25.02 6.53
N LYS A 119 16.88 -24.62 7.69
CA LYS A 119 17.78 -25.48 8.48
C LYS A 119 17.04 -26.69 9.04
N ARG A 120 15.84 -26.47 9.60
CA ARG A 120 15.07 -27.51 10.29
C ARG A 120 14.48 -28.55 9.33
N TYR A 121 13.85 -28.08 8.25
CA TYR A 121 13.09 -28.97 7.36
C TYR A 121 13.90 -29.45 6.15
N ASN A 122 14.84 -28.62 5.64
CA ASN A 122 15.59 -28.94 4.43
C ASN A 122 17.09 -29.14 4.67
N ASN A 123 17.54 -29.02 5.91
CA ASN A 123 18.97 -29.09 6.27
C ASN A 123 19.86 -28.11 5.47
N LEU A 124 19.30 -26.94 5.12
CA LEU A 124 19.99 -25.91 4.37
C LEU A 124 20.50 -24.81 5.28
N LYS A 125 21.78 -24.44 5.09
CA LYS A 125 22.38 -23.26 5.73
C LYS A 125 22.38 -22.11 4.72
N ILE A 126 21.79 -20.99 5.10
CA ILE A 126 21.72 -19.77 4.29
C ILE A 126 21.96 -18.56 5.19
N SER A 127 22.63 -17.54 4.69
CA SER A 127 22.82 -16.28 5.44
C SER A 127 21.65 -15.32 5.21
N GLU A 128 21.44 -14.36 6.13
CA GLU A 128 20.40 -13.33 5.96
C GLU A 128 20.63 -12.45 4.72
N SER A 129 21.90 -12.16 4.41
CA SER A 129 22.27 -11.43 3.19
C SER A 129 21.90 -12.20 1.93
N GLU A 130 22.08 -13.53 1.94
CA GLU A 130 21.70 -14.37 0.80
C GLU A 130 20.17 -14.46 0.66
N ILE A 131 19.43 -14.55 1.76
CA ILE A 131 17.95 -14.48 1.75
C ILE A 131 17.50 -13.18 1.12
N THR A 132 18.08 -12.06 1.52
CA THR A 132 17.76 -10.75 0.95
C THR A 132 18.08 -10.68 -0.54
N TYR A 133 19.20 -11.23 -0.96
CA TYR A 133 19.62 -11.31 -2.35
C TYR A 133 18.65 -12.18 -3.18
N LEU A 134 18.35 -13.39 -2.71
CA LEU A 134 17.42 -14.30 -3.40
C LEU A 134 16.00 -13.73 -3.48
N ALA A 135 15.54 -13.04 -2.42
CA ALA A 135 14.23 -12.39 -2.42
C ALA A 135 14.13 -11.27 -3.48
N LYS A 136 15.19 -10.46 -3.66
CA LYS A 136 15.26 -9.46 -4.74
C LYS A 136 15.31 -10.13 -6.11
N LYS A 137 16.12 -11.14 -6.23
CA LYS A 137 16.29 -11.91 -7.48
C LYS A 137 14.97 -12.55 -7.90
N PHE A 138 14.22 -13.11 -6.96
CA PHE A 138 12.89 -13.66 -7.19
C PHE A 138 11.94 -12.63 -7.84
N VAL A 139 11.94 -11.38 -7.36
CA VAL A 139 11.12 -10.31 -7.97
C VAL A 139 11.47 -10.11 -9.44
N HIS A 140 12.75 -10.06 -9.78
CA HIS A 140 13.19 -9.91 -11.18
C HIS A 140 12.77 -11.10 -12.04
N TYR A 141 12.85 -12.34 -11.53
CA TYR A 141 12.41 -13.52 -12.26
C TYR A 141 10.89 -13.54 -12.50
N VAL A 142 10.10 -13.15 -11.50
CA VAL A 142 8.64 -13.03 -11.69
C VAL A 142 8.31 -11.93 -12.69
N ALA A 143 8.98 -10.78 -12.62
CA ALA A 143 8.80 -9.69 -13.59
C ALA A 143 9.15 -10.12 -15.01
N GLU A 144 10.25 -10.88 -15.21
CA GLU A 144 10.62 -11.41 -16.51
C GLU A 144 9.62 -12.47 -16.99
N ALA A 145 9.10 -13.33 -16.10
CA ALA A 145 8.06 -14.28 -16.46
C ALA A 145 6.78 -13.58 -16.92
N GLN A 146 6.41 -12.45 -16.29
CA GLN A 146 5.29 -11.61 -16.73
C GLN A 146 5.59 -10.99 -18.11
N LYS A 147 6.79 -10.48 -18.33
CA LYS A 147 7.21 -9.88 -19.59
C LYS A 147 7.22 -10.91 -20.74
N ASP A 148 7.71 -12.13 -20.47
CA ASP A 148 7.69 -13.23 -21.44
C ASP A 148 6.26 -13.64 -21.85
N LYS A 149 5.27 -13.42 -20.99
CA LYS A 149 3.85 -13.73 -21.21
C LYS A 149 2.98 -12.49 -21.44
N LEU A 150 3.58 -11.44 -21.94
CA LEU A 150 2.91 -10.17 -22.16
C LEU A 150 1.68 -10.29 -23.10
N LEU A 151 1.80 -11.06 -24.18
CA LEU A 151 0.71 -11.22 -25.13
C LEU A 151 -0.48 -11.97 -24.53
N GLU A 152 -0.21 -13.03 -23.77
CA GLU A 152 -1.24 -13.82 -23.10
C GLU A 152 -1.93 -13.01 -22.00
N ILE A 153 -1.19 -12.21 -21.24
CA ILE A 153 -1.76 -11.30 -20.24
C ILE A 153 -2.61 -10.22 -20.93
N ARG A 154 -2.12 -9.64 -22.03
CA ARG A 154 -2.92 -8.70 -22.83
C ARG A 154 -4.20 -9.32 -23.35
N HIS A 155 -4.15 -10.54 -23.90
CA HIS A 155 -5.32 -11.29 -24.33
C HIS A 155 -6.29 -11.53 -23.17
N PHE A 156 -5.77 -11.93 -22.01
CA PHE A 156 -6.57 -12.13 -20.81
C PHE A 156 -7.33 -10.84 -20.42
N LEU A 157 -6.65 -9.69 -20.39
CA LEU A 157 -7.25 -8.41 -20.03
C LEU A 157 -8.35 -7.95 -21.00
N HIS A 158 -8.31 -8.38 -22.26
CA HIS A 158 -9.26 -7.93 -23.29
C HIS A 158 -10.33 -8.97 -23.66
N ARG A 159 -10.28 -10.19 -23.09
CA ARG A 159 -11.17 -11.30 -23.45
C ARG A 159 -12.65 -11.04 -23.15
N GLY A 160 -12.95 -10.32 -22.06
CA GLY A 160 -14.29 -10.00 -21.58
C GLY A 160 -14.80 -8.61 -21.98
N GLY A 161 -14.14 -7.96 -22.96
CA GLY A 161 -14.47 -6.58 -23.39
C GLY A 161 -13.45 -5.54 -22.97
N GLY A 162 -12.54 -5.84 -22.03
CA GLY A 162 -11.46 -4.95 -21.61
C GLY A 162 -11.22 -4.94 -20.11
N TYR A 163 -10.55 -3.89 -19.65
CA TYR A 163 -10.19 -3.75 -18.24
C TYR A 163 -10.28 -2.30 -17.78
N PHE A 164 -10.50 -2.10 -16.49
CA PHE A 164 -10.33 -0.82 -15.82
C PHE A 164 -8.91 -0.70 -15.27
N LEU A 165 -8.32 0.50 -15.36
CA LEU A 165 -6.97 0.78 -14.87
C LEU A 165 -7.02 1.66 -13.63
N TYR A 166 -6.65 1.11 -12.48
CA TYR A 166 -6.47 1.84 -11.22
C TYR A 166 -5.00 2.19 -11.06
N PHE A 167 -4.71 3.41 -10.69
CA PHE A 167 -3.33 3.84 -10.47
C PHE A 167 -3.23 4.87 -9.34
N ASP A 168 -2.15 4.76 -8.60
CA ASP A 168 -1.84 5.64 -7.47
C ASP A 168 -0.37 5.46 -7.08
N ALA A 169 0.18 6.38 -6.29
CA ALA A 169 1.53 6.29 -5.78
C ALA A 169 1.56 6.16 -4.27
N MET A 170 2.35 5.21 -3.79
CA MET A 170 2.66 5.07 -2.38
C MET A 170 3.80 6.01 -2.01
N HIS A 171 3.62 6.79 -0.92
CA HIS A 171 4.62 7.68 -0.36
C HIS A 171 5.30 7.00 0.84
N PRO A 172 6.52 6.45 0.68
CA PRO A 172 7.15 5.67 1.74
C PRO A 172 7.64 6.51 2.94
N GLY A 173 7.76 7.83 2.77
CA GLY A 173 8.37 8.73 3.76
C GLY A 173 9.90 8.79 3.69
N ASP A 174 10.52 9.55 4.61
CA ASP A 174 11.98 9.69 4.78
C ASP A 174 12.75 10.09 3.50
N GLY A 175 12.11 10.82 2.58
CA GLY A 175 12.71 11.22 1.30
C GLY A 175 13.02 10.06 0.34
N ALA A 176 12.37 8.91 0.50
CA ALA A 176 12.43 7.83 -0.46
C ALA A 176 11.59 8.15 -1.70
N ALA A 177 11.95 7.57 -2.85
CA ALA A 177 11.19 7.69 -4.08
C ALA A 177 9.76 7.16 -3.90
N HIS A 178 8.80 7.81 -4.53
CA HIS A 178 7.42 7.35 -4.59
C HIS A 178 7.33 6.07 -5.41
N ILE A 179 6.43 5.18 -5.03
CA ILE A 179 6.23 3.92 -5.76
C ILE A 179 4.89 4.01 -6.49
N MET A 180 4.96 4.37 -7.77
CA MET A 180 3.81 4.40 -8.65
C MET A 180 3.42 2.98 -9.01
N CYS A 181 2.14 2.64 -8.86
CA CYS A 181 1.58 1.33 -9.20
C CYS A 181 0.37 1.48 -10.11
N ALA A 182 0.18 0.49 -10.98
CA ALA A 182 -1.01 0.37 -11.81
C ALA A 182 -1.58 -1.05 -11.71
N VAL A 183 -2.88 -1.14 -11.43
CA VAL A 183 -3.63 -2.39 -11.31
C VAL A 183 -4.72 -2.40 -12.34
N ALA A 184 -4.80 -3.47 -13.13
CA ALA A 184 -5.92 -3.74 -14.01
C ALA A 184 -6.97 -4.59 -13.29
N GLU A 185 -8.23 -4.27 -13.48
CA GLU A 185 -9.37 -5.12 -13.15
C GLU A 185 -9.99 -5.60 -14.47
N GLU A 186 -9.80 -6.86 -14.78
CA GLU A 186 -10.46 -7.50 -15.93
C GLU A 186 -11.96 -7.61 -15.62
N ILE A 187 -12.81 -7.10 -16.55
CA ILE A 187 -14.20 -6.80 -16.22
C ILE A 187 -15.13 -8.01 -16.18
N SER A 188 -14.82 -9.11 -16.87
CA SER A 188 -15.72 -10.26 -16.96
C SER A 188 -15.70 -11.16 -15.73
N GLU A 189 -14.54 -11.35 -15.12
CA GLU A 189 -14.34 -12.17 -13.92
C GLU A 189 -13.89 -11.36 -12.70
N LYS A 190 -13.72 -10.03 -12.86
CA LYS A 190 -13.25 -9.10 -11.83
C LYS A 190 -11.89 -9.48 -11.24
N VAL A 191 -11.02 -9.96 -12.10
CA VAL A 191 -9.67 -10.36 -11.72
C VAL A 191 -8.75 -9.16 -11.71
N ASN A 192 -8.04 -8.97 -10.59
CA ASN A 192 -7.13 -7.85 -10.38
C ASN A 192 -5.68 -8.29 -10.60
N ILE A 193 -4.98 -7.60 -11.51
CA ILE A 193 -3.57 -7.83 -11.83
C ILE A 193 -2.78 -6.54 -11.71
N VAL A 194 -1.70 -6.53 -10.94
CA VAL A 194 -0.72 -5.43 -10.94
C VAL A 194 0.04 -5.49 -12.26
N LEU A 195 -0.22 -4.53 -13.14
CA LEU A 195 0.39 -4.47 -14.48
C LEU A 195 1.83 -3.99 -14.43
N GLY A 196 2.13 -3.11 -13.49
CA GLY A 196 3.47 -2.57 -13.33
C GLY A 196 3.58 -1.65 -12.12
N SER A 197 4.81 -1.38 -11.75
CA SER A 197 5.19 -0.42 -10.73
C SER A 197 6.55 0.17 -11.03
N THR A 198 6.76 1.42 -10.65
CA THR A 198 8.03 2.14 -10.86
C THR A 198 8.33 3.07 -9.69
N LYS A 199 9.64 3.32 -9.49
CA LYS A 199 10.09 4.30 -8.49
C LYS A 199 10.22 5.67 -9.17
N LEU A 200 9.50 6.66 -8.66
CA LEU A 200 9.55 8.04 -9.13
C LEU A 200 10.18 8.93 -8.05
N PRO A 201 11.24 9.68 -8.37
CA PRO A 201 11.78 10.68 -7.44
C PRO A 201 10.73 11.75 -7.07
N THR A 202 9.89 12.10 -8.05
CA THR A 202 8.74 13.01 -7.91
C THR A 202 7.64 12.55 -8.85
N GLU A 203 6.39 12.80 -8.49
CA GLU A 203 5.23 12.53 -9.34
C GLU A 203 4.99 13.71 -10.31
N SER A 204 6.00 14.00 -11.15
CA SER A 204 5.80 14.97 -12.24
C SER A 204 4.96 14.36 -13.36
N THR A 205 4.22 15.21 -14.08
CA THR A 205 3.42 14.77 -15.24
C THR A 205 4.26 13.98 -16.24
N GLU A 206 5.48 14.42 -16.53
CA GLU A 206 6.38 13.76 -17.46
C GLU A 206 6.78 12.36 -17.00
N SER A 207 7.19 12.22 -15.73
CA SER A 207 7.61 10.92 -15.16
C SER A 207 6.46 9.91 -15.16
N VAL A 208 5.27 10.36 -14.80
CA VAL A 208 4.05 9.52 -14.76
C VAL A 208 3.60 9.18 -16.20
N ALA A 209 3.70 10.13 -17.15
CA ALA A 209 3.37 9.87 -18.55
C ALA A 209 4.29 8.82 -19.19
N LEU A 210 5.59 8.80 -18.85
CA LEU A 210 6.51 7.75 -19.30
C LEU A 210 6.03 6.37 -18.83
N PHE A 211 5.66 6.25 -17.56
CA PHE A 211 5.13 4.99 -17.02
C PHE A 211 3.84 4.55 -17.75
N PHE A 212 2.92 5.48 -18.01
CA PHE A 212 1.70 5.15 -18.76
C PHE A 212 1.95 4.79 -20.22
N ARG A 213 2.92 5.40 -20.90
CA ARG A 213 3.30 5.01 -22.28
C ARG A 213 3.79 3.57 -22.33
N GLU A 214 4.61 3.15 -21.35
CA GLU A 214 5.04 1.76 -21.24
C GLU A 214 3.86 0.80 -21.02
N LEU A 215 2.91 1.16 -20.16
CA LEU A 215 1.70 0.34 -19.92
C LEU A 215 0.84 0.26 -21.18
N LYS A 216 0.66 1.37 -21.89
CA LYS A 216 -0.11 1.42 -23.15
C LYS A 216 0.50 0.55 -24.23
N GLU A 217 1.82 0.58 -24.39
CA GLU A 217 2.53 -0.26 -25.34
C GLU A 217 2.33 -1.75 -25.01
N LYS A 218 2.48 -2.09 -23.75
CA LYS A 218 2.39 -3.48 -23.27
C LYS A 218 0.96 -4.04 -23.33
N TYR A 219 -0.02 -3.29 -22.81
CA TYR A 219 -1.35 -3.82 -22.51
C TYR A 219 -2.49 -3.19 -23.33
N GLY A 220 -2.22 -2.13 -24.10
CA GLY A 220 -3.23 -1.40 -24.87
C GLY A 220 -3.98 -0.36 -24.04
N ASN A 221 -5.12 0.11 -24.57
CA ASN A 221 -5.95 1.10 -23.89
C ASN A 221 -6.89 0.41 -22.87
N PRO A 222 -7.01 0.93 -21.63
CA PRO A 222 -8.07 0.52 -20.73
C PRO A 222 -9.43 1.13 -21.16
N LEU A 223 -10.52 0.60 -20.62
CA LEU A 223 -11.87 1.16 -20.80
C LEU A 223 -12.04 2.47 -20.02
N ALA A 224 -11.45 2.54 -18.84
CA ALA A 224 -11.40 3.75 -18.03
C ALA A 224 -10.15 3.72 -17.12
N GLY A 225 -9.65 4.91 -16.78
CA GLY A 225 -8.66 5.11 -15.72
C GLY A 225 -9.32 5.62 -14.45
N ILE A 226 -8.92 5.13 -13.28
CA ILE A 226 -9.43 5.56 -11.98
C ILE A 226 -8.25 5.91 -11.06
N CYS A 227 -8.25 7.12 -10.51
CA CYS A 227 -7.16 7.59 -9.65
C CYS A 227 -7.65 8.57 -8.57
N ASP A 228 -6.69 9.07 -7.78
CA ASP A 228 -6.90 10.22 -6.92
C ASP A 228 -7.02 11.54 -7.71
N MET A 229 -7.02 12.66 -7.01
CA MET A 229 -7.15 13.99 -7.62
C MET A 229 -5.81 14.70 -7.89
N LEU A 230 -4.67 13.99 -7.85
CA LEU A 230 -3.38 14.61 -8.07
C LEU A 230 -3.26 15.13 -9.52
N ALA A 231 -3.01 16.44 -9.65
CA ALA A 231 -3.06 17.12 -10.95
C ALA A 231 -2.09 16.53 -11.98
N SER A 232 -0.89 16.12 -11.55
CA SER A 232 0.11 15.49 -12.41
C SER A 232 -0.36 14.13 -12.94
N ASN A 233 -1.03 13.32 -12.13
CA ASN A 233 -1.59 12.02 -12.51
C ASN A 233 -2.71 12.19 -13.55
N LEU A 234 -3.62 13.16 -13.30
CA LEU A 234 -4.71 13.48 -14.22
C LEU A 234 -4.17 13.98 -15.57
N ALA A 235 -3.17 14.86 -15.56
CA ALA A 235 -2.57 15.41 -16.77
C ALA A 235 -1.83 14.33 -17.57
N ALA A 236 -1.01 13.51 -16.90
CA ALA A 236 -0.26 12.44 -17.52
C ALA A 236 -1.16 11.38 -18.16
N PHE A 237 -2.25 11.01 -17.47
CA PHE A 237 -3.20 10.05 -18.03
C PHE A 237 -3.88 10.59 -19.30
N LYS A 238 -4.36 11.83 -19.27
CA LYS A 238 -5.00 12.47 -20.43
C LYS A 238 -4.04 12.65 -21.61
N GLU A 239 -2.76 12.89 -21.35
CA GLU A 239 -1.74 12.98 -22.40
C GLU A 239 -1.56 11.65 -23.14
N VAL A 240 -1.52 10.53 -22.39
CA VAL A 240 -1.24 9.21 -22.96
C VAL A 240 -2.51 8.53 -23.50
N PHE A 241 -3.64 8.74 -22.83
CA PHE A 241 -4.93 8.13 -23.13
C PHE A 241 -6.02 9.19 -23.37
N PRO A 242 -5.90 10.06 -24.41
CA PRO A 242 -6.80 11.20 -24.61
C PRO A 242 -8.27 10.80 -24.78
N ASP A 243 -8.54 9.64 -25.40
CA ASP A 243 -9.88 9.17 -25.71
C ASP A 243 -10.46 8.22 -24.65
N VAL A 244 -9.70 7.92 -23.59
CA VAL A 244 -10.12 7.04 -22.51
C VAL A 244 -10.77 7.84 -21.39
N LEU A 245 -11.88 7.35 -20.86
CA LEU A 245 -12.56 7.95 -19.71
C LEU A 245 -11.63 7.96 -18.50
N LEU A 246 -11.47 9.14 -17.89
CA LEU A 246 -10.72 9.31 -16.65
C LEU A 246 -11.69 9.63 -15.52
N LEU A 247 -11.68 8.83 -14.48
CA LEU A 247 -12.50 8.99 -13.28
C LEU A 247 -11.64 9.29 -12.07
N ILE A 248 -12.19 10.09 -11.15
CA ILE A 248 -11.56 10.38 -9.87
C ILE A 248 -12.26 9.62 -8.74
N CYS A 249 -11.47 9.23 -7.75
CA CYS A 249 -11.96 8.57 -6.55
C CYS A 249 -12.97 9.44 -5.81
N HIS A 250 -14.19 8.94 -5.60
CA HIS A 250 -15.25 9.65 -4.88
C HIS A 250 -14.87 9.97 -3.43
N PHE A 251 -14.10 9.08 -2.78
CA PHE A 251 -13.63 9.34 -1.42
C PHE A 251 -12.67 10.53 -1.38
N HIS A 252 -11.68 10.56 -2.26
CA HIS A 252 -10.72 11.67 -2.35
C HIS A 252 -11.41 12.98 -2.76
N PHE A 253 -12.38 12.91 -3.67
CA PHE A 253 -13.17 14.05 -4.06
C PHE A 253 -13.97 14.63 -2.88
N LEU A 254 -14.73 13.80 -2.17
CA LEU A 254 -15.48 14.24 -1.00
C LEU A 254 -14.57 14.73 0.13
N ARG A 255 -13.42 14.09 0.32
CA ARG A 255 -12.41 14.52 1.29
C ARG A 255 -11.91 15.93 0.98
N ALA A 256 -11.56 16.21 -0.28
CA ALA A 256 -11.11 17.52 -0.72
C ALA A 256 -12.22 18.57 -0.62
N ALA A 257 -13.41 18.26 -1.16
CA ALA A 257 -14.57 19.15 -1.12
C ALA A 257 -15.00 19.46 0.30
N GLY A 258 -15.09 18.46 1.18
CA GLY A 258 -15.48 18.63 2.56
C GLY A 258 -14.43 19.38 3.39
N LYS A 259 -13.14 19.19 3.07
CA LYS A 259 -12.08 19.97 3.68
C LYS A 259 -12.25 21.46 3.37
N ASP A 260 -12.38 21.81 2.10
CA ASP A 260 -12.62 23.20 1.69
C ASP A 260 -13.92 23.79 2.29
N PHE A 261 -14.90 22.92 2.54
CA PHE A 261 -16.25 23.30 3.02
C PHE A 261 -16.31 23.54 4.51
N LEU A 262 -15.58 22.75 5.33
CA LEU A 262 -15.69 22.74 6.80
C LEU A 262 -14.44 23.31 7.50
N GLU A 263 -13.34 23.56 6.78
CA GLU A 263 -12.04 23.88 7.40
C GLU A 263 -12.07 25.17 8.22
N TYR A 264 -12.73 26.21 7.71
CA TYR A 264 -12.76 27.51 8.38
C TYR A 264 -13.39 27.44 9.78
N GLU A 265 -14.59 26.85 9.89
CA GLU A 265 -15.28 26.70 11.17
C GLU A 265 -14.53 25.75 12.09
N THR A 266 -13.98 24.67 11.56
CA THR A 266 -13.20 23.70 12.35
C THR A 266 -11.97 24.37 12.98
N ILE A 267 -11.21 25.15 12.21
CA ILE A 267 -10.07 25.92 12.73
C ILE A 267 -10.50 26.94 13.77
N SER A 268 -11.64 27.64 13.55
CA SER A 268 -12.18 28.59 14.51
C SER A 268 -12.55 27.90 15.83
N LEU A 269 -13.21 26.74 15.76
CA LEU A 269 -13.51 25.95 16.95
C LEU A 269 -12.25 25.46 17.69
N GLN A 270 -11.23 25.00 16.95
CA GLN A 270 -9.93 24.62 17.54
C GLN A 270 -9.27 25.79 18.26
N HIS A 271 -9.31 26.97 17.66
CA HIS A 271 -8.74 28.18 18.25
C HIS A 271 -9.43 28.54 19.55
N ILE A 272 -10.77 28.54 19.58
CA ILE A 272 -11.56 28.83 20.79
C ILE A 272 -11.28 27.79 21.88
N LEU A 273 -11.33 26.48 21.55
CA LEU A 273 -11.01 25.42 22.51
C LEU A 273 -9.61 25.57 23.12
N LYS A 274 -8.64 26.02 22.31
CA LYS A 274 -7.28 26.28 22.75
C LYS A 274 -7.19 27.54 23.61
N GLN A 275 -7.91 28.61 23.28
CA GLN A 275 -7.95 29.86 24.04
C GLN A 275 -8.46 29.63 25.47
N TYR A 276 -9.47 28.79 25.64
CA TYR A 276 -10.00 28.39 26.95
C TYR A 276 -9.17 27.30 27.66
N ASP A 277 -8.13 26.78 27.02
CA ASP A 277 -7.27 25.72 27.53
C ASP A 277 -8.06 24.46 27.98
N VAL A 278 -9.13 24.14 27.21
CA VAL A 278 -10.19 23.19 27.57
C VAL A 278 -9.63 21.84 27.97
N ASN A 279 -8.73 21.27 27.16
CA ASN A 279 -8.20 19.93 27.39
C ASN A 279 -7.38 19.84 28.70
N GLN A 280 -6.54 20.84 28.97
CA GLN A 280 -5.72 20.86 30.19
C GLN A 280 -6.58 21.06 31.44
N ARG A 281 -7.56 21.95 31.37
CA ARG A 281 -8.47 22.20 32.49
C ARG A 281 -9.33 20.98 32.82
N LEU A 282 -9.94 20.33 31.82
CA LEU A 282 -10.68 19.10 32.03
C LEU A 282 -9.82 17.97 32.59
N LYS A 283 -8.58 17.81 32.09
CA LYS A 283 -7.62 16.84 32.64
C LYS A 283 -7.21 17.18 34.08
N GLY A 284 -7.08 18.46 34.40
CA GLY A 284 -6.82 18.93 35.77
C GLY A 284 -7.95 18.56 36.72
N LEU A 285 -9.20 18.91 36.36
CA LEU A 285 -10.39 18.54 37.13
C LEU A 285 -10.55 17.03 37.29
N LEU A 286 -10.27 16.27 36.21
CA LEU A 286 -10.32 14.82 36.24
C LEU A 286 -9.34 14.24 37.28
N ARG A 287 -8.08 14.74 37.27
CA ARG A 287 -7.05 14.32 38.22
C ARG A 287 -7.45 14.65 39.65
N ASN A 288 -7.95 15.87 39.92
CA ASN A 288 -8.41 16.25 41.23
C ASN A 288 -9.54 15.36 41.74
N CYS A 289 -10.54 15.05 40.88
CA CYS A 289 -11.60 14.11 41.22
C CYS A 289 -11.04 12.70 41.52
N LYS A 290 -10.09 12.23 40.71
CA LYS A 290 -9.45 10.92 40.89
C LYS A 290 -8.72 10.83 42.24
N GLU A 291 -7.92 11.83 42.58
CA GLU A 291 -7.19 11.90 43.84
C GLU A 291 -8.15 11.90 45.05
N LYS A 292 -9.24 12.66 44.99
CA LYS A 292 -10.29 12.65 46.03
C LYS A 292 -11.00 11.28 46.19
N ILE A 293 -11.23 10.57 45.08
CA ILE A 293 -11.84 9.23 45.09
C ILE A 293 -10.86 8.20 45.65
N GLU A 294 -9.60 8.20 45.22
CA GLU A 294 -8.58 7.26 45.70
C GLU A 294 -8.20 7.46 47.17
N ALA A 295 -8.25 8.69 47.66
CA ALA A 295 -7.98 9.00 49.07
C ALA A 295 -9.08 8.56 50.03
N ASN A 296 -10.28 8.19 49.52
CA ASN A 296 -11.42 7.79 50.30
C ASN A 296 -11.84 6.35 50.01
N PRO A 297 -11.62 5.39 50.95
CA PRO A 297 -11.94 3.96 50.73
C PRO A 297 -13.40 3.70 50.37
N THR A 298 -14.33 4.53 50.87
CA THR A 298 -15.75 4.40 50.53
C THR A 298 -16.10 4.85 49.12
N LEU A 299 -15.24 5.66 48.50
CA LEU A 299 -15.39 6.12 47.13
C LEU A 299 -14.62 5.27 46.13
N SER A 300 -13.46 4.72 46.54
CA SER A 300 -12.58 3.96 45.63
C SER A 300 -13.25 2.72 45.03
N HIS A 301 -14.16 2.06 45.77
CA HIS A 301 -14.88 0.89 45.25
C HIS A 301 -15.78 1.19 44.06
N TYR A 302 -16.19 2.45 43.83
CA TYR A 302 -16.93 2.83 42.62
C TYR A 302 -16.10 2.77 41.34
N LEU A 303 -14.78 2.74 41.44
CA LEU A 303 -13.88 2.57 40.29
C LEU A 303 -13.68 1.08 39.89
N GLU A 304 -14.14 0.17 40.74
CA GLU A 304 -13.98 -1.30 40.56
C GLU A 304 -15.24 -1.98 40.02
N PHE A 305 -16.32 -1.22 39.74
CA PHE A 305 -17.54 -1.76 39.21
C PHE A 305 -17.36 -2.30 37.79
N ASP A 306 -18.00 -3.42 37.51
CA ASP A 306 -18.22 -3.90 36.16
C ASP A 306 -19.26 -3.06 35.42
N GLU A 307 -19.47 -3.32 34.12
CA GLU A 307 -20.43 -2.58 33.30
C GLU A 307 -21.87 -2.65 33.87
N ALA A 308 -22.30 -3.80 34.39
CA ALA A 308 -23.62 -3.99 34.95
C ALA A 308 -23.80 -3.18 36.27
N GLY A 309 -22.76 -3.17 37.11
CA GLY A 309 -22.71 -2.36 38.33
C GLY A 309 -22.77 -0.87 38.03
N TYR A 310 -22.03 -0.40 37.02
CA TYR A 310 -22.12 1.00 36.59
C TYR A 310 -23.51 1.37 36.09
N ARG A 311 -24.12 0.57 35.23
CA ARG A 311 -25.49 0.85 34.70
C ARG A 311 -26.57 0.91 35.78
N SER A 312 -26.51 0.01 36.73
CA SER A 312 -27.52 -0.11 37.79
C SER A 312 -27.38 0.95 38.91
N SER A 313 -26.17 1.44 39.15
CA SER A 313 -25.84 2.25 40.32
C SER A 313 -25.52 3.71 40.04
N PHE A 314 -25.36 4.11 38.76
CA PHE A 314 -24.86 5.43 38.36
C PHE A 314 -25.63 6.62 38.97
N GLN A 315 -26.95 6.51 39.10
CA GLN A 315 -27.78 7.56 39.70
C GLN A 315 -27.46 7.78 41.19
N LYS A 316 -26.98 6.74 41.86
CA LYS A 316 -26.63 6.78 43.31
C LYS A 316 -25.21 7.20 43.59
N PHE A 317 -24.38 7.39 42.55
CA PHE A 317 -22.97 7.74 42.71
C PHE A 317 -22.82 9.09 43.41
N PRO A 318 -21.82 9.22 44.29
CA PRO A 318 -21.42 10.50 44.87
C PRO A 318 -21.08 11.52 43.79
N GLY A 319 -21.20 12.81 44.10
CA GLY A 319 -21.00 13.90 43.15
C GLY A 319 -19.64 13.92 42.52
N VAL A 320 -18.57 13.69 43.29
CA VAL A 320 -17.21 13.62 42.80
C VAL A 320 -17.02 12.47 41.77
N VAL A 321 -17.64 11.29 42.01
CA VAL A 321 -17.59 10.15 41.09
C VAL A 321 -18.35 10.46 39.79
N LYS A 322 -19.56 11.08 39.92
CA LYS A 322 -20.30 11.55 38.75
C LYS A 322 -19.54 12.54 37.91
N THR A 323 -18.86 13.50 38.57
CA THR A 323 -18.02 14.49 37.89
C THR A 323 -16.87 13.81 37.12
N TYR A 324 -16.18 12.89 37.81
CA TYR A 324 -15.14 12.08 37.19
C TYR A 324 -15.62 11.37 35.94
N CYS A 325 -16.76 10.65 36.02
CA CYS A 325 -17.32 9.92 34.89
C CYS A 325 -17.73 10.85 33.73
N LYS A 326 -18.33 12.02 34.03
CA LYS A 326 -18.72 12.99 32.99
C LYS A 326 -17.52 13.58 32.26
N ILE A 327 -16.45 13.91 32.99
CA ILE A 327 -15.22 14.42 32.36
C ILE A 327 -14.56 13.33 31.53
N GLN A 328 -14.48 12.09 32.03
CA GLN A 328 -13.96 10.94 31.26
C GLN A 328 -14.74 10.76 29.96
N TRP A 329 -16.08 10.84 30.02
CA TRP A 329 -16.91 10.74 28.82
C TRP A 329 -16.66 11.86 27.83
N ILE A 330 -16.46 13.11 28.27
CA ILE A 330 -16.08 14.22 27.38
C ILE A 330 -14.73 13.94 26.71
N LEU A 331 -13.72 13.52 27.48
CA LEU A 331 -12.36 13.29 26.99
C LEU A 331 -12.23 12.05 26.08
N ALA A 332 -13.16 11.10 26.21
CA ALA A 332 -13.19 9.88 25.37
C ALA A 332 -13.91 10.08 24.01
N TYR A 333 -14.03 11.30 23.53
CA TYR A 333 -14.74 11.65 22.28
C TYR A 333 -14.20 10.92 21.03
N GLU A 334 -12.93 10.56 21.02
CA GLU A 334 -12.29 9.84 19.90
C GLU A 334 -12.92 8.46 19.65
N GLN A 335 -13.60 7.87 20.65
CA GLN A 335 -14.30 6.59 20.50
C GLN A 335 -15.50 6.66 19.53
N GLU A 336 -16.04 7.84 19.26
CA GLU A 336 -17.13 8.07 18.31
C GLU A 336 -16.62 8.28 16.87
N LEU A 337 -15.31 8.40 16.69
CA LEU A 337 -14.72 8.61 15.38
C LEU A 337 -14.60 7.28 14.61
N ASN A 338 -14.78 7.34 13.30
CA ASN A 338 -14.75 6.17 12.41
C ASN A 338 -13.37 5.86 11.82
N GLY A 339 -12.39 6.75 12.00
CA GLY A 339 -11.03 6.58 11.50
C GLY A 339 -10.84 7.00 10.02
N TYR A 340 -11.82 7.69 9.44
CA TYR A 340 -11.68 8.24 8.07
C TYR A 340 -10.90 9.56 8.04
N GLY A 341 -10.72 10.20 9.20
CA GLY A 341 -10.09 11.51 9.32
C GLY A 341 -10.99 12.65 8.83
N PHE A 342 -10.51 13.89 9.01
CA PHE A 342 -11.23 15.09 8.57
C PHE A 342 -11.38 15.11 7.02
N PRO A 343 -12.56 15.47 6.51
CA PRO A 343 -13.77 16.05 7.10
C PRO A 343 -14.84 15.02 7.52
N PHE A 344 -14.61 13.74 7.37
CA PHE A 344 -15.57 12.70 7.74
C PHE A 344 -15.67 12.54 9.27
N ASP A 345 -14.53 12.52 9.94
CA ASP A 345 -14.39 12.56 11.39
C ASP A 345 -14.12 14.03 11.81
N ARG A 346 -14.97 14.53 12.69
CA ARG A 346 -14.98 15.94 13.12
C ARG A 346 -14.76 15.99 14.63
N SER A 347 -13.54 15.70 15.04
CA SER A 347 -13.12 15.54 16.43
C SER A 347 -13.53 16.72 17.33
N GLU A 348 -13.29 17.96 16.89
CA GLU A 348 -13.63 19.17 17.64
C GLU A 348 -15.13 19.34 17.83
N PHE A 349 -15.89 19.03 16.79
CA PHE A 349 -17.35 19.10 16.85
C PHE A 349 -17.92 18.03 17.80
N VAL A 350 -17.46 16.79 17.72
CA VAL A 350 -17.87 15.71 18.64
C VAL A 350 -17.51 16.06 20.08
N TYR A 351 -16.33 16.60 20.30
CA TYR A 351 -15.88 17.06 21.60
C TYR A 351 -16.80 18.12 22.20
N LEU A 352 -17.14 19.16 21.42
CA LEU A 352 -18.06 20.22 21.82
C LEU A 352 -19.49 19.72 22.04
N GLN A 353 -19.97 18.78 21.22
CA GLN A 353 -21.28 18.15 21.42
C GLN A 353 -21.35 17.38 22.75
N ARG A 354 -20.29 16.67 23.14
CA ARG A 354 -20.21 16.01 24.44
C ARG A 354 -20.18 17.01 25.59
N MET A 355 -19.42 18.11 25.44
CA MET A 355 -19.45 19.19 26.42
C MET A 355 -20.84 19.80 26.57
N LYS A 356 -21.53 20.09 25.45
CA LYS A 356 -22.90 20.63 25.41
C LYS A 356 -23.90 19.70 26.12
N LYS A 357 -23.92 18.41 25.76
CA LYS A 357 -24.75 17.39 26.39
C LYS A 357 -24.50 17.28 27.91
N THR A 358 -23.22 17.33 28.31
CA THR A 358 -22.83 17.33 29.72
C THR A 358 -23.38 18.58 30.42
N TYR A 359 -23.16 19.76 29.86
CA TYR A 359 -23.65 21.03 30.42
C TYR A 359 -25.17 21.06 30.57
N GLU A 360 -25.90 20.64 29.53
CA GLU A 360 -27.36 20.53 29.58
C GLU A 360 -27.82 19.58 30.70
N SER A 361 -27.19 18.42 30.83
CA SER A 361 -27.50 17.50 31.94
C SER A 361 -27.20 18.08 33.32
N LEU A 362 -26.29 19.03 33.43
CA LEU A 362 -25.93 19.71 34.66
C LEU A 362 -26.90 20.87 34.99
N LYS A 363 -27.68 21.39 34.04
CA LYS A 363 -28.68 22.44 34.28
C LYS A 363 -29.85 21.95 35.10
N GLU A 364 -30.23 20.68 34.94
CA GLU A 364 -31.38 20.04 35.60
C GLU A 364 -31.13 19.73 37.08
N TYR A 365 -29.88 19.82 37.55
CA TYR A 365 -29.57 19.52 38.95
C TYR A 365 -29.33 20.80 39.75
N SER A 366 -29.94 20.90 40.94
CA SER A 366 -29.62 21.88 41.97
C SER A 366 -28.44 21.33 42.80
N PHE A 367 -27.31 22.04 42.81
CA PHE A 367 -26.07 21.50 43.38
C PHE A 367 -25.64 22.17 44.67
N ASN A 368 -25.39 21.32 45.70
CA ASN A 368 -24.48 21.64 46.80
C ASN A 368 -23.16 20.83 46.71
N ILE A 369 -22.71 20.50 45.47
CA ILE A 369 -21.54 19.66 45.23
C ILE A 369 -20.54 20.51 44.48
N GLU A 370 -19.38 20.74 45.08
CA GLU A 370 -18.33 21.66 44.62
C GLU A 370 -17.85 21.29 43.22
N GLU A 371 -17.43 20.03 42.99
CA GLU A 371 -16.85 19.56 41.74
C GLU A 371 -17.84 19.63 40.57
N LEU A 372 -19.13 19.33 40.80
CA LEU A 372 -20.13 19.46 39.75
C LEU A 372 -20.41 20.93 39.41
N SER A 373 -20.37 21.81 40.42
CA SER A 373 -20.53 23.25 40.22
C SER A 373 -19.35 23.82 39.44
N GLU A 374 -18.13 23.43 39.80
CA GLU A 374 -16.89 23.83 39.08
C GLU A 374 -16.95 23.41 37.62
N LEU A 375 -17.27 22.14 37.32
CA LEU A 375 -17.43 21.65 35.95
C LEU A 375 -18.52 22.43 35.21
N LYS A 376 -19.70 22.69 35.85
CA LYS A 376 -20.78 23.44 35.24
C LYS A 376 -20.37 24.85 34.87
N PHE A 377 -19.72 25.58 35.80
CA PHE A 377 -19.23 26.95 35.54
C PHE A 377 -18.16 26.98 34.43
N PHE A 378 -17.25 26.02 34.44
CA PHE A 378 -16.26 25.91 33.40
C PHE A 378 -16.89 25.66 32.02
N LEU A 379 -17.81 24.70 31.91
CA LEU A 379 -18.51 24.43 30.65
C LEU A 379 -19.35 25.63 30.20
N ALA A 380 -20.02 26.34 31.16
CA ALA A 380 -20.80 27.53 30.86
C ALA A 380 -19.90 28.64 30.25
N SER A 381 -18.74 28.91 30.85
CA SER A 381 -17.83 29.95 30.38
C SER A 381 -17.41 29.76 28.92
N ILE A 382 -17.40 28.53 28.42
CA ILE A 382 -17.06 28.20 27.04
C ILE A 382 -18.30 28.21 26.16
N LEU A 383 -19.34 27.45 26.56
CA LEU A 383 -20.52 27.22 25.71
C LEU A 383 -21.44 28.44 25.59
N GLU A 384 -21.28 29.43 26.48
CA GLU A 384 -22.03 30.69 26.44
C GLU A 384 -21.28 31.78 25.66
N ASP A 385 -20.04 31.51 25.25
CA ASP A 385 -19.25 32.41 24.40
C ASP A 385 -19.98 32.69 23.06
N PRO A 386 -20.21 33.98 22.72
CA PRO A 386 -20.95 34.36 21.50
C PRO A 386 -20.26 33.88 20.21
N ASP A 387 -18.93 33.95 20.14
CA ASP A 387 -18.17 33.53 18.96
C ASP A 387 -18.28 32.01 18.77
N LEU A 388 -18.17 31.26 19.87
CA LEU A 388 -18.39 29.81 19.81
C LEU A 388 -19.81 29.46 19.33
N LYS A 389 -20.82 30.11 19.85
CA LYS A 389 -22.23 29.88 19.43
C LYS A 389 -22.42 30.16 17.95
N GLN A 390 -21.83 31.23 17.44
CA GLN A 390 -21.91 31.59 16.02
C GLN A 390 -21.25 30.52 15.15
N HIS A 391 -20.02 30.10 15.48
CA HIS A 391 -19.28 29.08 14.73
C HIS A 391 -19.95 27.71 14.84
N LEU A 392 -20.48 27.32 16.00
CA LEU A 392 -21.22 26.07 16.17
C LEU A 392 -22.46 26.03 15.27
N LYS A 393 -23.26 27.10 15.25
CA LYS A 393 -24.45 27.16 14.39
C LYS A 393 -24.11 27.08 12.91
N ALA A 394 -23.00 27.73 12.50
CA ALA A 394 -22.55 27.72 11.11
C ALA A 394 -22.05 26.32 10.71
N ILE A 395 -21.25 25.66 11.58
CA ILE A 395 -20.71 24.34 11.24
C ILE A 395 -21.78 23.25 11.31
N GLU A 396 -22.76 23.33 12.24
CA GLU A 396 -23.87 22.37 12.33
C GLU A 396 -24.61 22.30 10.99
N LYS A 397 -24.96 23.46 10.40
CA LYS A 397 -25.62 23.50 9.11
C LYS A 397 -24.76 22.91 7.99
N LYS A 398 -23.48 23.27 7.94
CA LYS A 398 -22.55 22.71 6.93
C LYS A 398 -22.33 21.21 7.09
N ILE A 399 -22.32 20.72 8.31
CA ILE A 399 -22.22 19.27 8.61
C ILE A 399 -23.44 18.53 8.05
N GLU A 400 -24.65 19.05 8.27
CA GLU A 400 -25.88 18.46 7.72
C GLU A 400 -25.82 18.38 6.19
N ASP A 401 -25.43 19.46 5.53
CA ASP A 401 -25.33 19.52 4.08
C ASP A 401 -24.22 18.57 3.54
N PHE A 402 -23.08 18.49 4.24
CA PHE A 402 -22.00 17.57 3.89
C PHE A 402 -22.36 16.09 4.13
N ASP A 403 -23.07 15.79 5.23
CA ASP A 403 -23.53 14.45 5.53
C ASP A 403 -24.63 13.99 4.55
N HIS A 404 -25.48 14.92 4.08
CA HIS A 404 -26.39 14.64 2.99
C HIS A 404 -25.65 14.32 1.67
N LEU A 405 -24.59 15.06 1.38
CA LEU A 405 -23.73 14.79 0.22
C LEU A 405 -23.06 13.40 0.32
N ARG A 406 -22.55 13.03 1.50
CA ARG A 406 -21.99 11.68 1.77
C ARG A 406 -23.03 10.60 1.56
N PHE A 407 -24.26 10.85 2.00
CA PHE A 407 -25.38 9.91 1.84
C PHE A 407 -25.72 9.71 0.35
N ILE A 408 -25.85 10.78 -0.42
CA ILE A 408 -26.08 10.69 -1.87
C ILE A 408 -24.98 9.90 -2.55
N MET A 409 -23.71 10.22 -2.27
CA MET A 409 -22.56 9.57 -2.86
C MET A 409 -22.23 8.20 -2.24
N LYS A 410 -22.92 7.78 -1.19
CA LYS A 410 -22.70 6.53 -0.45
C LYS A 410 -21.22 6.31 -0.06
N ILE A 411 -20.57 7.36 0.44
CA ILE A 411 -19.15 7.33 0.84
C ILE A 411 -19.03 7.62 2.32
N ALA A 412 -18.26 6.79 3.04
CA ALA A 412 -18.00 6.90 4.47
C ALA A 412 -19.29 7.19 5.29
N PRO A 413 -20.28 6.30 5.27
CA PRO A 413 -21.59 6.55 5.83
C PRO A 413 -21.51 6.91 7.32
N THR A 414 -22.42 7.78 7.77
CA THR A 414 -22.49 8.24 9.17
C THR A 414 -22.98 7.14 10.12
N TYR A 415 -23.80 6.21 9.60
CA TYR A 415 -24.40 5.10 10.38
C TYR A 415 -24.13 3.77 9.67
N GLY A 416 -23.79 2.76 10.46
CA GLY A 416 -23.54 1.41 9.95
C GLY A 416 -22.10 1.18 9.55
N GLY A 417 -21.64 -0.01 9.54
CA GLY A 417 -20.37 -0.63 9.22
C GLY A 417 -19.13 0.22 8.90
N LYS A 418 -18.01 -0.19 9.42
CA LYS A 418 -16.72 0.35 9.03
C LYS A 418 -16.43 -0.10 7.60
N GLY A 419 -16.38 0.81 6.65
CA GLY A 419 -16.01 0.52 5.28
C GLY A 419 -16.46 1.59 4.29
N LEU A 420 -15.72 1.73 3.22
CA LEU A 420 -16.12 2.52 2.05
C LEU A 420 -16.98 1.62 1.18
N ASN A 421 -18.15 2.10 0.79
CA ASN A 421 -18.93 1.45 -0.26
C ASN A 421 -18.29 1.82 -1.60
N ASP A 422 -17.58 0.89 -2.21
CA ASP A 422 -16.87 1.12 -3.45
C ASP A 422 -17.32 0.22 -4.60
N ASP A 423 -18.24 -0.69 -4.31
CA ASP A 423 -18.69 -1.65 -5.32
C ASP A 423 -19.63 -0.93 -6.29
N GLY A 424 -19.15 -0.70 -7.50
CA GLY A 424 -19.93 -0.11 -8.58
C GLY A 424 -21.24 -0.83 -8.87
N GLU A 425 -21.33 -2.09 -8.46
CA GLU A 425 -22.50 -2.95 -8.63
C GLU A 425 -23.70 -2.55 -7.81
N GLU A 426 -23.49 -2.05 -6.59
CA GLU A 426 -24.58 -1.67 -5.69
C GLU A 426 -25.04 -0.22 -5.88
N CYS A 427 -24.37 0.54 -6.76
CA CYS A 427 -24.64 1.94 -6.96
C CYS A 427 -25.05 2.23 -8.40
N ASP A 428 -26.33 2.57 -8.56
CA ASP A 428 -26.79 3.22 -9.79
C ASP A 428 -26.16 4.62 -9.92
N MET A 429 -25.11 4.70 -10.73
CA MET A 429 -24.39 5.94 -10.99
C MET A 429 -25.30 7.02 -11.61
N THR A 430 -26.29 6.63 -12.40
CA THR A 430 -27.23 7.55 -13.06
C THR A 430 -28.15 8.16 -12.03
N LEU A 431 -28.68 7.34 -11.11
CA LEU A 431 -29.50 7.83 -10.00
C LEU A 431 -28.68 8.74 -9.09
N MET A 432 -27.44 8.35 -8.76
CA MET A 432 -26.54 9.17 -7.94
C MET A 432 -26.25 10.53 -8.60
N GLU A 433 -25.97 10.55 -9.90
CA GLU A 433 -25.76 11.78 -10.67
C GLU A 433 -27.00 12.69 -10.61
N GLY A 434 -28.18 12.13 -10.80
CA GLY A 434 -29.45 12.86 -10.72
C GLY A 434 -29.71 13.45 -9.34
N LEU A 435 -29.52 12.68 -8.27
CA LEU A 435 -29.67 13.13 -6.88
C LEU A 435 -28.66 14.24 -6.55
N LEU A 436 -27.41 14.07 -6.97
CA LEU A 436 -26.36 15.03 -6.73
C LEU A 436 -26.61 16.35 -7.48
N LYS A 437 -27.09 16.27 -8.72
CA LYS A 437 -27.50 17.45 -9.49
C LYS A 437 -28.63 18.19 -8.79
N SER A 438 -29.66 17.47 -8.33
CA SER A 438 -30.77 18.06 -7.58
C SER A 438 -30.31 18.73 -6.30
N PHE A 439 -29.36 18.12 -5.58
CA PHE A 439 -28.77 18.71 -4.38
C PHE A 439 -28.02 20.02 -4.66
N ILE A 440 -27.16 20.03 -5.68
CA ILE A 440 -26.35 21.21 -6.04
C ILE A 440 -27.22 22.36 -6.58
N ASP A 441 -28.27 22.03 -7.32
CA ASP A 441 -29.22 23.00 -7.89
C ASP A 441 -30.25 23.49 -6.87
N SER A 442 -30.31 22.91 -5.68
CA SER A 442 -31.21 23.36 -4.60
C SER A 442 -30.89 24.79 -4.17
N ASP A 443 -31.92 25.54 -3.74
CA ASP A 443 -31.76 26.94 -3.30
C ASP A 443 -30.76 27.06 -2.13
N ILE A 444 -30.71 26.06 -1.26
CA ILE A 444 -29.79 26.01 -0.12
C ILE A 444 -28.32 26.06 -0.58
N ILE A 445 -28.00 25.34 -1.64
CA ILE A 445 -26.62 25.25 -2.15
C ILE A 445 -26.35 26.32 -3.20
N LYS A 446 -27.27 26.50 -4.17
CA LYS A 446 -27.08 27.35 -5.35
C LYS A 446 -26.98 28.83 -4.99
N ASN A 447 -27.87 29.33 -4.15
CA ASN A 447 -28.02 30.74 -3.82
C ASN A 447 -27.31 31.12 -2.49
N ASN A 448 -26.59 30.19 -1.86
CA ASN A 448 -25.91 30.46 -0.59
C ASN A 448 -24.76 31.48 -0.81
N PRO A 449 -24.73 32.61 -0.06
CA PRO A 449 -23.70 33.63 -0.18
C PRO A 449 -22.36 33.22 0.43
N ASP A 450 -22.30 32.19 1.29
CA ASP A 450 -21.08 31.74 1.96
C ASP A 450 -20.05 31.23 0.94
N LYS A 451 -18.81 31.70 1.09
CA LYS A 451 -17.67 31.32 0.24
C LYS A 451 -17.44 29.81 0.17
N ALA A 452 -17.72 29.07 1.26
CA ALA A 452 -17.57 27.63 1.31
C ALA A 452 -18.55 26.93 0.33
N TYR A 453 -19.81 27.36 0.26
CA TYR A 453 -20.77 26.85 -0.71
C TYR A 453 -20.37 27.17 -2.16
N LYS A 454 -19.81 28.35 -2.40
CA LYS A 454 -19.27 28.69 -3.72
C LYS A 454 -18.09 27.78 -4.09
N LYS A 455 -17.17 27.52 -3.17
CA LYS A 455 -16.07 26.56 -3.39
C LYS A 455 -16.60 25.17 -3.70
N LEU A 456 -17.57 24.69 -2.94
CA LEU A 456 -18.20 23.39 -3.16
C LEU A 456 -18.78 23.26 -4.58
N ARG A 457 -19.58 24.25 -5.03
CA ARG A 457 -20.12 24.30 -6.41
C ARG A 457 -19.01 24.27 -7.47
N ASN A 458 -17.95 25.04 -7.26
CA ASN A 458 -16.81 25.09 -8.18
C ASN A 458 -16.09 23.74 -8.28
N GLN A 459 -15.92 23.01 -7.16
CA GLN A 459 -15.34 21.67 -7.14
C GLN A 459 -16.21 20.70 -7.96
N PHE A 460 -17.53 20.69 -7.75
CA PHE A 460 -18.43 19.88 -8.55
C PHE A 460 -18.39 20.25 -10.04
N SER A 461 -18.46 21.53 -10.38
CA SER A 461 -18.37 21.98 -11.77
C SER A 461 -17.07 21.54 -12.46
N LYS A 462 -15.95 21.64 -11.74
CA LYS A 462 -14.62 21.27 -12.26
C LYS A 462 -14.49 19.77 -12.55
N TYR A 463 -15.02 18.94 -11.66
CA TYR A 463 -14.78 17.48 -11.70
C TYR A 463 -16.00 16.67 -12.15
N TRP A 464 -17.14 17.32 -12.50
CA TRP A 464 -18.40 16.64 -12.81
C TRP A 464 -18.25 15.48 -13.80
N LYS A 465 -17.57 15.74 -14.92
CA LYS A 465 -17.34 14.75 -15.98
C LYS A 465 -16.41 13.59 -15.58
N MET A 466 -15.77 13.71 -14.45
CA MET A 466 -14.83 12.71 -13.93
C MET A 466 -15.41 11.94 -12.72
N LEU A 467 -16.64 12.27 -12.29
CA LEU A 467 -17.29 11.59 -11.17
C LEU A 467 -18.21 10.46 -11.62
N PHE A 468 -18.74 10.51 -12.85
CA PHE A 468 -19.75 9.57 -13.30
C PHE A 468 -19.33 8.90 -14.60
N ALA A 469 -19.61 7.59 -14.68
CA ALA A 469 -19.42 6.77 -15.87
C ALA A 469 -20.72 6.10 -16.24
N LYS A 470 -20.94 5.89 -17.54
CA LYS A 470 -21.94 4.96 -18.02
C LYS A 470 -21.42 3.54 -17.79
N PRO A 471 -22.31 2.55 -17.61
CA PRO A 471 -21.88 1.17 -17.56
C PRO A 471 -21.25 0.74 -18.87
N VAL A 472 -20.31 -0.19 -18.80
CA VAL A 472 -19.73 -0.87 -19.97
C VAL A 472 -20.22 -2.29 -20.04
N GLU A 473 -20.31 -2.85 -21.25
CA GLU A 473 -20.69 -4.24 -21.44
C GLU A 473 -19.49 -5.16 -21.18
N ALA A 474 -19.68 -6.12 -20.30
CA ALA A 474 -18.74 -7.21 -20.06
C ALA A 474 -19.30 -8.49 -20.65
N TYR A 475 -18.48 -9.20 -21.42
CA TYR A 475 -18.82 -10.49 -22.03
C TYR A 475 -18.31 -11.61 -21.12
N LEU A 476 -19.24 -12.31 -20.48
CA LEU A 476 -18.92 -13.37 -19.54
C LEU A 476 -18.49 -14.66 -20.27
N PRO A 477 -17.73 -15.56 -19.61
CA PRO A 477 -17.28 -16.80 -20.21
C PRO A 477 -18.41 -17.75 -20.65
N ASN A 478 -19.60 -17.63 -20.04
CA ASN A 478 -20.82 -18.38 -20.41
C ASN A 478 -21.57 -17.78 -21.60
N GLY A 479 -21.10 -16.65 -22.16
CA GLY A 479 -21.72 -15.94 -23.27
C GLY A 479 -22.75 -14.88 -22.88
N ASP A 480 -23.05 -14.71 -21.59
CA ASP A 480 -23.94 -13.64 -21.12
C ASP A 480 -23.26 -12.27 -21.21
N ILE A 481 -24.06 -11.23 -21.34
CA ILE A 481 -23.61 -9.83 -21.30
C ILE A 481 -24.05 -9.22 -19.98
N MET A 482 -23.11 -8.62 -19.25
CA MET A 482 -23.38 -7.94 -17.99
C MET A 482 -22.98 -6.46 -18.10
N GLN A 483 -23.77 -5.58 -17.49
CA GLN A 483 -23.43 -4.15 -17.37
C GLN A 483 -22.51 -3.95 -16.17
N MET A 484 -21.32 -3.38 -16.41
CA MET A 484 -20.30 -3.15 -15.38
C MET A 484 -20.01 -1.68 -15.22
N TYR A 485 -19.92 -1.24 -13.96
CA TYR A 485 -19.40 0.08 -13.62
C TYR A 485 -17.96 -0.04 -13.08
N PRO A 486 -17.07 0.90 -13.41
CA PRO A 486 -15.79 1.00 -12.71
C PRO A 486 -16.04 1.31 -11.23
N GLN A 487 -15.16 0.80 -10.36
CA GLN A 487 -15.23 1.12 -8.94
C GLN A 487 -15.11 2.64 -8.75
N ARG A 488 -15.91 3.17 -7.83
CA ARG A 488 -15.98 4.61 -7.56
C ARG A 488 -14.85 5.12 -6.67
N THR A 489 -14.05 4.22 -6.13
CA THR A 489 -12.95 4.54 -5.21
C THR A 489 -11.67 3.83 -5.63
N THR A 490 -10.54 4.36 -5.18
CA THR A 490 -9.23 3.72 -5.33
C THR A 490 -8.92 2.72 -4.20
N ASN A 491 -9.95 2.14 -3.57
CA ASN A 491 -9.79 1.16 -2.48
C ASN A 491 -8.89 -0.01 -2.86
N LEU A 492 -8.93 -0.43 -4.12
CA LEU A 492 -8.06 -1.48 -4.64
C LEU A 492 -6.59 -1.12 -4.43
N MET A 493 -6.21 0.14 -4.75
CA MET A 493 -4.85 0.65 -4.55
C MET A 493 -4.52 0.79 -3.08
N GLU A 494 -5.44 1.32 -2.28
CA GLU A 494 -5.25 1.47 -0.83
C GLU A 494 -5.08 0.11 -0.12
N ARG A 495 -5.85 -0.92 -0.53
CA ARG A 495 -5.69 -2.29 -0.02
C ARG A 495 -4.32 -2.87 -0.37
N LEU A 496 -3.87 -2.69 -1.62
CA LEU A 496 -2.55 -3.11 -2.08
C LEU A 496 -1.44 -2.46 -1.23
N PHE A 497 -1.47 -1.14 -1.06
CA PHE A 497 -0.46 -0.41 -0.29
C PHE A 497 -0.50 -0.76 1.20
N ARG A 498 -1.69 -0.90 1.78
CA ARG A 498 -1.86 -1.30 3.18
C ARG A 498 -1.36 -2.71 3.44
N GLU A 499 -1.61 -3.66 2.54
CA GLU A 499 -1.10 -5.02 2.63
C GLU A 499 0.43 -5.01 2.58
N PHE A 500 1.00 -4.25 1.66
CA PHE A 500 2.43 -4.06 1.53
C PHE A 500 3.06 -3.45 2.80
N GLN A 501 2.47 -2.39 3.35
CA GLN A 501 2.91 -1.78 4.61
C GLN A 501 2.85 -2.76 5.79
N ARG A 502 1.77 -3.53 5.90
CA ARG A 502 1.62 -4.54 6.96
C ARG A 502 2.65 -5.67 6.83
N CYS A 503 2.94 -6.11 5.60
CA CYS A 503 3.98 -7.10 5.32
C CYS A 503 5.34 -6.59 5.84
N GLU A 504 5.70 -5.36 5.49
CA GLU A 504 6.94 -4.74 5.90
C GLU A 504 7.02 -4.50 7.43
N TYR A 505 5.95 -4.02 8.03
CA TYR A 505 5.88 -3.84 9.48
C TYR A 505 6.10 -5.16 10.24
N ARG A 506 5.44 -6.24 9.80
CA ARG A 506 5.62 -7.57 10.40
C ARG A 506 7.06 -8.08 10.27
N ARG A 507 7.71 -7.79 9.15
CA ARG A 507 9.06 -8.25 8.84
C ARG A 507 10.15 -7.43 9.53
N THR A 508 9.96 -6.11 9.65
CA THR A 508 11.02 -5.18 10.08
C THR A 508 10.74 -4.51 11.43
N GLY A 509 9.50 -4.52 11.92
CA GLY A 509 9.05 -3.76 13.08
C GLY A 509 8.98 -2.25 12.85
N MET A 510 9.25 -1.77 11.63
CA MET A 510 9.30 -0.34 11.31
C MET A 510 7.95 0.19 10.85
N GLY A 511 7.49 1.30 11.43
CA GLY A 511 6.25 1.97 11.03
C GLY A 511 6.36 2.75 9.71
N THR A 512 7.57 3.07 9.25
CA THR A 512 7.83 3.78 7.99
C THR A 512 8.48 2.87 6.95
N LEU A 513 8.12 3.06 5.69
CA LEU A 513 8.64 2.27 4.56
C LEU A 513 9.90 2.86 3.93
N GLY A 514 10.37 4.03 4.35
CA GLY A 514 11.42 4.77 3.65
C GLY A 514 12.69 3.96 3.41
N ARG A 515 13.19 3.25 4.43
CA ARG A 515 14.37 2.40 4.30
C ARG A 515 14.13 1.22 3.35
N THR A 516 13.00 0.54 3.51
CA THR A 516 12.63 -0.61 2.68
C THR A 516 12.41 -0.21 1.23
N ALA A 517 11.70 0.89 0.98
CA ALA A 517 11.45 1.40 -0.37
C ALA A 517 12.75 1.72 -1.13
N ARG A 518 13.79 2.22 -0.42
CA ARG A 518 15.12 2.42 -1.05
C ARG A 518 15.77 1.10 -1.47
N ALA A 519 15.61 0.06 -0.66
CA ALA A 519 16.29 -1.23 -0.84
C ALA A 519 15.52 -2.24 -1.70
N MET A 520 14.20 -2.06 -1.89
CA MET A 520 13.38 -2.99 -2.66
C MET A 520 13.50 -2.75 -4.17
N VAL A 521 13.17 -3.77 -4.94
CA VAL A 521 13.04 -3.69 -6.40
C VAL A 521 11.74 -2.92 -6.75
N ALA A 522 11.75 -2.13 -7.82
CA ALA A 522 10.57 -1.34 -8.22
C ALA A 522 9.33 -2.22 -8.47
N GLU A 523 9.54 -3.40 -9.03
CA GLU A 523 8.51 -4.37 -9.39
C GLU A 523 7.96 -5.18 -8.19
N THR A 524 8.43 -4.93 -6.97
CA THR A 524 7.98 -5.68 -5.77
C THR A 524 6.44 -5.70 -5.58
N PRO A 525 5.67 -4.62 -5.85
CA PRO A 525 4.22 -4.67 -5.76
C PRO A 525 3.56 -5.74 -6.64
N MET A 526 4.20 -6.13 -7.75
CA MET A 526 3.72 -7.19 -8.63
C MET A 526 3.70 -8.58 -7.96
N MET A 527 4.39 -8.74 -6.83
CA MET A 527 4.33 -10.00 -6.05
C MET A 527 2.91 -10.31 -5.55
N LYS A 528 2.01 -9.33 -5.54
CA LYS A 528 0.58 -9.54 -5.25
C LYS A 528 -0.08 -10.47 -6.29
N ASN A 529 0.37 -10.45 -7.52
CA ASN A 529 -0.17 -11.28 -8.59
C ASN A 529 0.00 -12.78 -8.35
N LEU A 530 0.95 -13.18 -7.48
CA LEU A 530 1.15 -14.59 -7.12
C LEU A 530 -0.04 -15.20 -6.36
N ASP A 531 -0.95 -14.37 -5.85
CA ASP A 531 -2.20 -14.82 -5.22
C ASP A 531 -3.34 -15.03 -6.25
N CYS A 532 -3.15 -14.60 -7.49
CA CYS A 532 -4.13 -14.68 -8.56
C CYS A 532 -3.93 -15.98 -9.36
N PRO A 533 -4.86 -16.95 -9.31
CA PRO A 533 -4.74 -18.22 -10.02
C PRO A 533 -4.62 -18.04 -11.54
N GLU A 534 -5.38 -17.11 -12.12
CA GLU A 534 -5.40 -16.82 -13.55
C GLU A 534 -4.04 -16.29 -14.01
N PHE A 535 -3.48 -15.34 -13.27
CA PHE A 535 -2.14 -14.84 -13.54
C PHE A 535 -1.09 -15.96 -13.41
N MET A 536 -1.18 -16.77 -12.37
CA MET A 536 -0.27 -17.89 -12.16
C MET A 536 -0.32 -18.90 -13.29
N ASN A 537 -1.51 -19.25 -13.78
CA ASN A 537 -1.66 -20.14 -14.93
C ASN A 537 -0.97 -19.59 -16.18
N ILE A 538 -1.08 -18.27 -16.42
CA ILE A 538 -0.43 -17.63 -17.56
C ILE A 538 1.09 -17.66 -17.41
N ILE A 539 1.65 -17.18 -16.30
CA ILE A 539 3.10 -17.05 -16.16
C ILE A 539 3.82 -18.38 -16.02
N LEU A 540 3.16 -19.41 -15.47
CA LEU A 540 3.73 -20.75 -15.39
C LEU A 540 3.93 -21.39 -16.76
N ASN A 541 3.16 -21.00 -17.77
CA ASN A 541 3.32 -21.49 -19.15
C ASN A 541 3.34 -23.03 -19.22
N GLY A 542 2.40 -23.69 -18.51
CA GLY A 542 2.32 -25.14 -18.43
C GLY A 542 3.32 -25.82 -17.51
N GLN A 543 4.21 -25.06 -16.86
CA GLN A 543 5.13 -25.62 -15.88
C GLN A 543 4.44 -25.86 -14.53
N PRO A 544 4.84 -26.93 -13.79
CA PRO A 544 4.20 -27.27 -12.53
C PRO A 544 4.54 -26.27 -11.38
N THR A 545 5.66 -25.58 -11.48
CA THR A 545 6.16 -24.67 -10.43
C THR A 545 6.87 -23.44 -11.02
N LEU A 546 6.97 -22.36 -10.23
CA LEU A 546 7.79 -21.21 -10.60
C LEU A 546 9.28 -21.59 -10.75
N ALA A 547 9.77 -22.50 -9.93
CA ALA A 547 11.15 -22.97 -10.06
C ALA A 547 11.43 -23.57 -11.44
N ALA A 548 10.54 -24.44 -11.94
CA ALA A 548 10.62 -25.00 -13.28
C ALA A 548 10.47 -23.94 -14.37
N ARG A 549 9.57 -22.97 -14.15
CA ARG A 549 9.38 -21.83 -15.07
C ARG A 549 10.60 -20.93 -15.16
N PHE A 550 11.24 -20.61 -14.04
CA PHE A 550 12.44 -19.77 -13.99
C PHE A 550 13.62 -20.36 -14.77
N ALA A 551 13.70 -21.69 -14.80
CA ALA A 551 14.72 -22.38 -15.58
C ALA A 551 14.57 -22.21 -17.11
N GLN A 552 13.39 -21.80 -17.57
CA GLN A 552 13.09 -21.58 -19.00
C GLN A 552 13.25 -20.12 -19.45
N LEU A 553 13.38 -19.18 -18.49
CA LEU A 553 13.50 -17.77 -18.81
C LEU A 553 14.87 -17.44 -19.42
N ASP A 554 14.93 -16.41 -20.25
CA ASP A 554 16.20 -15.89 -20.74
C ASP A 554 17.02 -15.29 -19.61
N ILE A 555 18.03 -16.03 -19.20
CA ILE A 555 18.95 -15.65 -18.11
C ILE A 555 19.65 -14.31 -18.40
N LYS A 556 19.97 -14.01 -19.68
CA LYS A 556 20.63 -12.76 -20.04
C LYS A 556 19.70 -11.57 -19.81
N SER A 557 18.43 -11.69 -20.21
CA SER A 557 17.41 -10.66 -19.97
C SER A 557 17.28 -10.36 -18.48
N VAL A 558 17.14 -11.38 -17.62
CA VAL A 558 17.08 -11.20 -16.16
C VAL A 558 18.33 -10.51 -15.62
N GLN A 559 19.53 -10.92 -16.06
CA GLN A 559 20.78 -10.31 -15.60
C GLN A 559 20.93 -8.85 -16.03
N GLU A 560 20.49 -8.50 -17.23
CA GLU A 560 20.47 -7.12 -17.71
C GLU A 560 19.54 -6.24 -16.90
N GLU A 561 18.32 -6.73 -16.60
CA GLU A 561 17.37 -5.99 -15.76
C GLU A 561 17.87 -5.82 -14.32
N MET A 562 18.48 -6.85 -13.74
CA MET A 562 19.13 -6.75 -12.42
C MET A 562 20.27 -5.72 -12.45
N ALA A 563 21.11 -5.72 -13.47
CA ALA A 563 22.21 -4.76 -13.61
C ALA A 563 21.70 -3.33 -13.81
N LYS A 564 20.62 -3.13 -14.59
CA LYS A 564 19.96 -1.83 -14.75
C LYS A 564 19.41 -1.31 -13.42
N ALA A 565 18.72 -2.16 -12.65
CA ALA A 565 18.17 -1.81 -11.34
C ALA A 565 19.29 -1.42 -10.36
N GLU A 566 20.36 -2.23 -10.29
CA GLU A 566 21.53 -1.91 -9.45
C GLU A 566 22.24 -0.62 -9.86
N ASN A 567 22.35 -0.33 -11.15
CA ASN A 567 23.00 0.89 -11.64
C ASN A 567 22.17 2.14 -11.39
N LYS A 568 20.83 2.04 -11.44
CA LYS A 568 19.92 3.14 -11.04
C LYS A 568 20.03 3.46 -9.54
N GLU A 569 20.37 2.47 -8.70
CA GLU A 569 20.52 2.66 -7.25
C GLU A 569 21.94 3.09 -6.83
N LYS A 570 22.93 2.89 -7.68
CA LYS A 570 24.32 3.24 -7.35
C LYS A 570 24.60 4.70 -7.69
N PHE A 571 24.83 5.49 -6.66
CA PHE A 571 25.48 6.79 -6.82
C PHE A 571 26.81 6.61 -7.58
N PRO A 572 27.05 7.38 -8.64
CA PRO A 572 28.32 7.27 -9.39
C PRO A 572 29.52 7.32 -8.42
N LYS A 573 30.41 6.34 -8.53
CA LYS A 573 31.57 6.23 -7.62
C LYS A 573 32.39 7.53 -7.53
N GLY A 574 32.50 8.27 -8.64
CA GLY A 574 33.16 9.59 -8.69
C GLY A 574 32.42 10.64 -7.86
N LEU A 575 31.09 10.69 -7.96
CA LEU A 575 30.28 11.64 -7.20
C LEU A 575 30.29 11.30 -5.70
N LYS A 576 30.24 10.02 -5.34
CA LYS A 576 30.36 9.57 -3.95
C LYS A 576 31.72 9.93 -3.34
N LYS A 577 32.80 9.89 -4.12
CA LYS A 577 34.11 10.35 -3.69
C LYS A 577 34.12 11.86 -3.39
N ILE A 578 33.50 12.65 -4.28
CA ILE A 578 33.42 14.11 -4.12
C ILE A 578 32.57 14.50 -2.92
N ILE A 579 31.42 13.84 -2.71
CA ILE A 579 30.49 14.12 -1.59
C ILE A 579 31.13 13.76 -0.24
N ASN A 580 31.94 12.70 -0.20
CA ASN A 580 32.63 12.25 1.01
C ASN A 580 33.98 12.97 1.24
N ASP A 581 34.36 13.91 0.38
CA ASP A 581 35.54 14.73 0.56
C ASP A 581 35.31 15.75 1.70
N SER A 582 36.26 15.87 2.62
CA SER A 582 36.21 16.84 3.73
C SER A 582 36.05 18.28 3.26
N ASP A 583 36.50 18.60 2.05
CA ASP A 583 36.39 19.90 1.41
C ASP A 583 35.23 20.04 0.41
N PHE A 584 34.25 19.12 0.44
CA PHE A 584 33.10 19.09 -0.50
C PHE A 584 32.45 20.48 -0.70
N HIS A 585 32.20 21.22 0.36
CA HIS A 585 31.64 22.56 0.26
C HIS A 585 32.50 23.55 -0.51
N LYS A 586 33.84 23.47 -0.38
CA LYS A 586 34.77 24.33 -1.12
C LYS A 586 34.79 23.93 -2.60
N VAL A 587 34.78 22.64 -2.89
CA VAL A 587 34.73 22.11 -4.26
C VAL A 587 33.40 22.48 -4.93
N PHE A 588 32.28 22.32 -4.24
CA PHE A 588 30.95 22.69 -4.73
C PHE A 588 30.84 24.19 -5.03
N MET A 589 31.37 25.04 -4.14
CA MET A 589 31.36 26.50 -4.36
C MET A 589 32.27 26.94 -5.50
N ARG A 590 33.36 26.22 -5.77
CA ARG A 590 34.22 26.47 -6.96
C ARG A 590 33.47 26.12 -8.26
N VAL A 591 32.79 24.97 -8.30
CA VAL A 591 32.00 24.55 -9.47
C VAL A 591 30.84 25.49 -9.71
N ALA A 592 30.11 25.90 -8.66
CA ALA A 592 29.01 26.86 -8.77
C ALA A 592 29.47 28.25 -9.29
N LYS A 593 30.67 28.70 -8.90
CA LYS A 593 31.28 29.95 -9.43
C LYS A 593 31.74 29.81 -10.89
N LEU A 594 32.17 28.63 -11.33
CA LEU A 594 32.53 28.37 -12.71
C LEU A 594 31.32 28.35 -13.63
N ILE A 595 30.20 27.75 -13.18
CA ILE A 595 28.93 27.74 -13.90
C ILE A 595 28.38 29.16 -14.05
N LYS A 596 28.43 29.99 -13.00
CA LYS A 596 28.05 31.41 -13.06
C LYS A 596 28.92 32.29 -13.99
N LYS A 597 30.16 31.87 -14.27
CA LYS A 597 31.04 32.57 -15.22
C LYS A 597 30.85 32.11 -16.66
N ALA A 598 30.23 30.95 -16.88
CA ALA A 598 29.99 30.39 -18.20
C ALA A 598 28.56 30.68 -18.72
N ALA A 599 27.65 31.16 -17.87
CA ALA A 599 26.34 31.69 -18.18
C ALA A 599 26.38 33.25 -18.22
#